data_f131ce46f65dcb85ba4f631025fb7f83
#
_entry.id   f131ce46f65dcb85ba4f631025fb7f83
#
_cell.length_a   1.000
_cell.length_b   1.000
_cell.length_c   1.000
_cell.angle_alpha   90.00
_cell.angle_beta   90.00
_cell.angle_gamma   90.00
#
_symmetry.space_group_name_H-M   'P 1'
#
loop_
_entity.id
_entity.type
_entity.pdbx_description
1 polymer ?
#
loop_
_entity_poly.entity_id
_entity_poly.type
_entity_poly.pdbx_seq_one_letter_code
_entity_poly.pdbx_strand_id
1 'polypeptide(L)'
;MTTNVPGLQNAGRRSMHGYKPIDSICRRFVHQKLQQLKGSLLITDAWGETVTGDQTGRRYELRIKDPVFYRRLLISGSLGAAEGWMDDQWSTDDLTGLIQLFVRNIGLSDTLDQGLSSLGVFVSFLGHRNNANTHGGSRRNIKAHYDLGNDLFSLFLDRTMTYSSAIFETDEDALESASSNKLDRICRKLNLGKGDHLLEIGCGWGSLAIHAARHYGAQVTAVTISRSQIEFANSRAARLGLSKQIDFQLRDYRNIKGRYQKIASIEMIEA
;
A
#
# COMPACT_ATOMS: atom_id res chain seq x y z
N MET A 1 52.56 19.11 14.83
CA MET A 1 52.32 17.83 14.17
C MET A 1 50.92 17.89 13.58
N THR A 2 50.80 18.24 12.33
CA THR A 2 49.58 18.40 11.58
C THR A 2 49.31 17.09 10.86
N THR A 3 48.29 16.34 11.30
CA THR A 3 47.84 15.13 10.60
C THR A 3 46.92 15.51 9.45
N ASN A 4 47.40 15.32 8.26
CA ASN A 4 46.69 15.42 7.00
C ASN A 4 45.71 14.23 6.87
N VAL A 5 44.41 14.46 6.76
CA VAL A 5 43.42 13.43 6.39
C VAL A 5 43.15 13.61 4.89
N PRO A 6 43.52 12.65 4.03
CA PRO A 6 43.14 12.65 2.64
C PRO A 6 41.82 11.92 2.48
N GLY A 7 40.81 12.54 1.88
CA GLY A 7 39.59 11.78 1.52
C GLY A 7 38.31 12.55 1.32
N LEU A 8 38.36 13.77 0.74
CA LEU A 8 37.13 14.46 0.29
C LEU A 8 37.43 15.24 -1.02
N GLN A 9 37.76 14.50 -2.04
CA GLN A 9 37.74 15.03 -3.41
C GLN A 9 37.45 13.85 -4.33
N ASN A 10 36.23 13.74 -4.80
CA ASN A 10 35.77 13.19 -6.07
C ASN A 10 34.31 12.71 -5.94
N ALA A 11 33.36 13.63 -5.66
CA ALA A 11 32.00 13.45 -6.14
C ALA A 11 32.07 13.66 -7.67
N GLY A 12 32.41 12.55 -8.35
CA GLY A 12 32.64 12.53 -9.78
C GLY A 12 31.46 13.11 -10.53
N ARG A 13 31.74 14.08 -11.40
CA ARG A 13 30.96 14.42 -12.57
C ARG A 13 30.65 13.12 -13.32
N ARG A 14 29.55 12.46 -13.03
CA ARG A 14 29.02 11.40 -13.90
C ARG A 14 28.77 12.06 -15.25
N SER A 15 29.47 11.60 -16.27
CA SER A 15 29.42 12.00 -17.66
C SER A 15 27.96 12.13 -18.11
N MET A 16 27.58 13.29 -18.67
CA MET A 16 26.28 13.58 -19.30
C MET A 16 26.04 12.75 -20.59
N HIS A 17 26.78 11.68 -20.83
CA HIS A 17 26.79 10.88 -22.05
C HIS A 17 25.70 9.78 -22.05
N GLY A 18 24.47 10.08 -21.71
CA GLY A 18 23.39 9.09 -21.74
C GLY A 18 21.98 9.65 -21.78
N TYR A 19 21.82 10.96 -21.60
CA TYR A 19 20.48 11.54 -21.48
C TYR A 19 19.89 11.87 -22.85
N LYS A 20 18.67 11.36 -23.09
CA LYS A 20 17.97 11.64 -24.35
C LYS A 20 17.37 13.05 -24.30
N PRO A 21 17.27 13.76 -25.43
CA PRO A 21 16.62 15.08 -25.49
C PRO A 21 15.19 15.07 -24.92
N ILE A 22 14.51 13.94 -24.99
CA ILE A 22 13.18 13.73 -24.41
C ILE A 22 13.15 13.90 -22.88
N ASP A 23 14.22 13.55 -22.18
CA ASP A 23 14.28 13.66 -20.71
C ASP A 23 14.25 15.12 -20.27
N SER A 24 14.92 16.00 -21.03
CA SER A 24 14.88 17.45 -20.80
C SER A 24 13.47 18.03 -21.05
N ILE A 25 12.76 17.55 -22.07
CA ILE A 25 11.38 17.96 -22.36
C ILE A 25 10.47 17.52 -21.22
N CYS A 26 10.55 16.25 -20.80
CA CYS A 26 9.78 15.69 -19.70
C CYS A 26 10.05 16.45 -18.39
N ARG A 27 11.32 16.73 -18.09
CA ARG A 27 11.72 17.54 -16.94
C ARG A 27 11.01 18.90 -16.93
N ARG A 28 11.07 19.62 -18.06
CA ARG A 28 10.46 20.95 -18.19
C ARG A 28 8.97 20.92 -17.91
N PHE A 29 8.28 19.91 -18.43
CA PHE A 29 6.84 19.72 -18.21
C PHE A 29 6.54 19.45 -16.74
N VAL A 30 7.28 18.54 -16.09
CA VAL A 30 7.12 18.22 -14.65
C VAL A 30 7.37 19.48 -13.80
N HIS A 31 8.46 20.20 -14.05
CA HIS A 31 8.77 21.42 -13.30
C HIS A 31 7.68 22.49 -13.46
N GLN A 32 7.13 22.66 -14.68
CA GLN A 32 6.02 23.59 -14.92
C GLN A 32 4.78 23.23 -14.09
N LYS A 33 4.44 21.95 -13.99
CA LYS A 33 3.33 21.49 -13.15
C LYS A 33 3.60 21.73 -11.67
N LEU A 34 4.81 21.40 -11.21
CA LEU A 34 5.20 21.55 -9.80
C LEU A 34 5.27 23.03 -9.34
N GLN A 35 5.26 24.01 -10.23
CA GLN A 35 5.11 25.42 -9.84
C GLN A 35 3.78 25.71 -9.13
N GLN A 36 2.75 24.90 -9.36
CA GLN A 36 1.43 25.02 -8.72
C GLN A 36 1.36 24.36 -7.34
N LEU A 37 2.47 23.74 -6.88
CA LEU A 37 2.53 23.05 -5.60
C LEU A 37 2.35 24.05 -4.45
N LYS A 38 1.46 23.76 -3.51
CA LYS A 38 1.35 24.47 -2.24
C LYS A 38 2.35 23.87 -1.27
N GLY A 39 3.45 24.59 -1.02
CA GLY A 39 4.59 24.17 -0.24
C GLY A 39 5.91 24.46 -0.94
N SER A 40 7.01 23.94 -0.42
CA SER A 40 8.36 24.16 -0.93
C SER A 40 9.06 22.83 -1.23
N LEU A 41 9.53 22.66 -2.48
CA LEU A 41 10.27 21.50 -2.93
C LEU A 41 11.56 21.92 -3.62
N LEU A 42 12.71 21.47 -3.09
CA LEU A 42 14.02 21.59 -3.75
C LEU A 42 14.24 20.33 -4.59
N ILE A 43 14.40 20.51 -5.89
CA ILE A 43 14.74 19.43 -6.82
C ILE A 43 16.22 19.60 -7.21
N THR A 44 16.99 18.56 -6.94
CA THR A 44 18.40 18.47 -7.38
C THR A 44 18.49 17.38 -8.44
N ASP A 45 18.92 17.74 -9.64
CA ASP A 45 19.03 16.81 -10.78
C ASP A 45 20.29 17.06 -11.62
N ALA A 46 20.40 16.39 -12.77
CA ALA A 46 21.56 16.50 -13.66
C ALA A 46 21.76 17.92 -14.25
N TRP A 47 20.76 18.78 -14.20
CA TRP A 47 20.79 20.16 -14.71
C TRP A 47 20.99 21.19 -13.59
N GLY A 48 21.04 20.77 -12.33
CA GLY A 48 21.27 21.63 -11.18
C GLY A 48 20.12 21.61 -10.18
N GLU A 49 20.06 22.63 -9.33
CA GLU A 49 19.06 22.79 -8.29
C GLU A 49 17.94 23.72 -8.74
N THR A 50 16.73 23.37 -8.41
CA THR A 50 15.53 24.18 -8.68
C THR A 50 14.59 24.11 -7.48
N VAL A 51 14.20 25.28 -6.95
CA VAL A 51 13.14 25.37 -5.95
C VAL A 51 11.82 25.60 -6.66
N THR A 52 10.78 24.85 -6.31
CA THR A 52 9.46 24.92 -6.92
C THR A 52 8.35 24.93 -5.85
N GLY A 53 7.14 25.29 -6.26
CA GLY A 53 6.00 25.53 -5.38
C GLY A 53 5.88 26.99 -4.94
N ASP A 54 4.89 27.27 -4.09
CA ASP A 54 4.65 28.63 -3.54
C ASP A 54 5.62 29.01 -2.41
N GLN A 55 6.57 28.13 -2.10
CA GLN A 55 7.63 28.23 -1.11
C GLN A 55 7.13 28.45 0.33
N THR A 56 5.88 28.08 0.61
CA THR A 56 5.34 28.14 1.97
C THR A 56 5.74 26.91 2.79
N GLY A 57 5.87 27.08 4.11
CA GLY A 57 6.12 26.00 5.05
C GLY A 57 7.51 25.37 4.96
N ARG A 58 7.58 24.10 5.38
CA ARG A 58 8.84 23.33 5.37
C ARG A 58 9.26 22.98 3.94
N ARG A 59 10.55 23.14 3.63
CA ARG A 59 11.14 22.71 2.37
C ARG A 59 11.47 21.22 2.44
N TYR A 60 11.02 20.48 1.43
CA TYR A 60 11.40 19.08 1.20
C TYR A 60 12.40 18.99 0.06
N GLU A 61 13.17 17.91 0.02
CA GLU A 61 14.19 17.69 -1.01
C GLU A 61 13.86 16.45 -1.83
N LEU A 62 14.05 16.56 -3.17
CA LEU A 62 13.92 15.48 -4.14
C LEU A 62 15.17 15.44 -5.01
N ARG A 63 16.00 14.42 -4.84
CA ARG A 63 17.24 14.22 -5.61
C ARG A 63 16.98 13.25 -6.74
N ILE A 64 17.02 13.72 -7.97
CA ILE A 64 16.85 12.89 -9.17
C ILE A 64 18.24 12.42 -9.60
N LYS A 65 18.51 11.12 -9.43
CA LYS A 65 19.79 10.47 -9.78
C LYS A 65 19.84 10.07 -11.25
N ASP A 66 18.67 9.67 -11.82
CA ASP A 66 18.51 9.29 -13.21
C ASP A 66 17.38 10.08 -13.88
N PRO A 67 17.64 10.94 -14.87
CA PRO A 67 16.64 11.69 -15.60
C PRO A 67 15.55 10.88 -16.30
N VAL A 68 15.72 9.58 -16.50
CA VAL A 68 14.67 8.65 -16.97
C VAL A 68 13.44 8.70 -16.06
N PHE A 69 13.62 9.04 -14.79
CA PHE A 69 12.53 9.26 -13.83
C PHE A 69 11.45 10.21 -14.36
N TYR A 70 11.83 11.32 -15.01
CA TYR A 70 10.86 12.28 -15.54
C TYR A 70 9.91 11.68 -16.58
N ARG A 71 10.43 10.81 -17.47
CA ARG A 71 9.59 10.09 -18.44
C ARG A 71 8.70 9.07 -17.75
N ARG A 72 9.25 8.32 -16.79
CA ARG A 72 8.51 7.33 -16.03
C ARG A 72 7.37 7.99 -15.25
N LEU A 73 7.63 9.11 -14.58
CA LEU A 73 6.62 9.89 -13.88
C LEU A 73 5.49 10.35 -14.80
N LEU A 74 5.81 10.84 -16.00
CA LEU A 74 4.79 11.32 -16.95
C LEU A 74 3.98 10.19 -17.60
N ILE A 75 4.56 9.00 -17.76
CA ILE A 75 3.88 7.84 -18.38
C ILE A 75 3.03 7.10 -17.36
N SER A 76 3.56 6.89 -16.16
CA SER A 76 2.98 6.00 -15.15
C SER A 76 2.59 6.73 -13.85
N GLY A 77 2.67 8.06 -13.80
CA GLY A 77 2.24 8.88 -12.67
C GLY A 77 2.87 8.45 -11.34
N SER A 78 2.04 8.34 -10.32
CA SER A 78 2.44 7.92 -8.96
C SER A 78 3.07 6.52 -8.93
N LEU A 79 2.60 5.60 -9.77
CA LEU A 79 3.22 4.28 -9.93
C LEU A 79 4.65 4.42 -10.49
N GLY A 80 4.84 5.26 -11.49
CA GLY A 80 6.17 5.54 -12.05
C GLY A 80 7.12 6.18 -11.03
N ALA A 81 6.60 7.01 -10.12
CA ALA A 81 7.39 7.54 -9.01
C ALA A 81 7.84 6.44 -8.04
N ALA A 82 6.92 5.52 -7.67
CA ALA A 82 7.23 4.39 -6.78
C ALA A 82 8.26 3.43 -7.39
N GLU A 83 8.07 3.04 -8.65
CA GLU A 83 9.04 2.21 -9.39
C GLU A 83 10.41 2.90 -9.50
N GLY A 84 10.41 4.22 -9.76
CA GLY A 84 11.64 5.02 -9.79
C GLY A 84 12.40 5.02 -8.46
N TRP A 85 11.68 5.01 -7.32
CA TRP A 85 12.28 4.83 -6.00
C TRP A 85 12.91 3.44 -5.86
N MET A 86 12.20 2.38 -6.22
CA MET A 86 12.69 1.00 -6.16
C MET A 86 13.93 0.78 -7.03
N ASP A 87 14.01 1.47 -8.18
CA ASP A 87 15.13 1.42 -9.11
C ASP A 87 16.24 2.45 -8.79
N ASP A 88 16.21 3.09 -7.62
CA ASP A 88 17.17 4.11 -7.17
C ASP A 88 17.34 5.30 -8.15
N GLN A 89 16.31 5.63 -8.92
CA GLN A 89 16.31 6.75 -9.85
C GLN A 89 16.18 8.11 -9.14
N TRP A 90 15.64 8.11 -7.93
CA TRP A 90 15.52 9.29 -7.08
C TRP A 90 15.62 8.94 -5.59
N SER A 91 15.88 9.95 -4.76
CA SER A 91 15.94 9.82 -3.30
C SER A 91 15.50 11.09 -2.60
N THR A 92 15.20 10.99 -1.33
CA THR A 92 14.89 12.10 -0.41
C THR A 92 15.37 11.72 0.99
N ASP A 93 15.62 12.71 1.84
CA ASP A 93 15.96 12.49 3.25
C ASP A 93 14.71 12.29 4.14
N ASP A 94 13.54 12.73 3.65
CA ASP A 94 12.27 12.61 4.37
C ASP A 94 11.17 12.12 3.42
N LEU A 95 11.12 10.82 3.20
CA LEU A 95 10.13 10.20 2.30
C LEU A 95 8.70 10.44 2.78
N THR A 96 8.45 10.29 4.07
CA THR A 96 7.12 10.50 4.66
C THR A 96 6.64 11.93 4.45
N GLY A 97 7.48 12.91 4.78
CA GLY A 97 7.16 14.32 4.61
C GLY A 97 6.96 14.70 3.13
N LEU A 98 7.76 14.13 2.23
CA LEU A 98 7.61 14.36 0.79
C LEU A 98 6.26 13.79 0.29
N ILE A 99 5.88 12.57 0.70
CA ILE A 99 4.58 11.99 0.35
C ILE A 99 3.44 12.84 0.92
N GLN A 100 3.53 13.28 2.18
CA GLN A 100 2.52 14.16 2.78
C GLN A 100 2.37 15.49 2.02
N LEU A 101 3.46 16.05 1.50
CA LEU A 101 3.41 17.23 0.64
C LEU A 101 2.56 16.96 -0.61
N PHE A 102 2.76 15.84 -1.29
CA PHE A 102 1.97 15.48 -2.47
C PHE A 102 0.52 15.12 -2.14
N VAL A 103 0.25 14.44 -1.02
CA VAL A 103 -1.12 14.16 -0.55
C VAL A 103 -1.90 15.45 -0.28
N ARG A 104 -1.28 16.46 0.32
CA ARG A 104 -1.91 17.79 0.50
C ARG A 104 -2.18 18.52 -0.82
N ASN A 105 -1.54 18.10 -1.89
CA ASN A 105 -1.67 18.62 -3.26
C ASN A 105 -2.27 17.57 -4.21
N ILE A 106 -3.22 16.74 -3.73
CA ILE A 106 -3.74 15.59 -4.48
C ILE A 106 -4.26 15.98 -5.88
N GLY A 107 -4.94 17.13 -6.01
CA GLY A 107 -5.41 17.62 -7.31
C GLY A 107 -4.28 17.91 -8.31
N LEU A 108 -3.07 18.26 -7.84
CA LEU A 108 -1.88 18.38 -8.68
C LEU A 108 -1.35 17.02 -9.07
N SER A 109 -1.34 16.07 -8.14
CA SER A 109 -0.95 14.67 -8.39
C SER A 109 -1.86 14.04 -9.44
N ASP A 110 -3.18 14.23 -9.33
CA ASP A 110 -4.16 13.77 -10.32
C ASP A 110 -3.88 14.34 -11.72
N THR A 111 -3.44 15.61 -11.82
CA THR A 111 -3.08 16.19 -13.13
C THR A 111 -1.77 15.65 -13.69
N LEU A 112 -0.84 15.21 -12.86
CA LEU A 112 0.37 14.49 -13.27
C LEU A 112 0.02 13.06 -13.70
N ASP A 113 -0.88 12.41 -12.97
CA ASP A 113 -1.37 11.06 -13.30
C ASP A 113 -2.20 11.05 -14.60
N GLN A 114 -2.94 12.11 -14.89
CA GLN A 114 -3.73 12.25 -16.14
C GLN A 114 -2.90 12.73 -17.35
N GLY A 115 -1.66 13.18 -17.18
CA GLY A 115 -0.84 13.83 -18.21
C GLY A 115 -0.78 13.07 -19.55
N LEU A 116 0.21 12.21 -19.74
CA LEU A 116 0.32 11.32 -20.93
C LEU A 116 -0.35 9.95 -20.71
N SER A 117 -1.02 9.76 -19.57
CA SER A 117 -1.62 8.49 -19.16
C SER A 117 -2.79 8.04 -20.03
N SER A 118 -3.39 8.91 -20.86
CA SER A 118 -4.41 8.48 -21.84
C SER A 118 -3.86 7.43 -22.83
N LEU A 119 -2.57 7.50 -23.17
CA LEU A 119 -1.87 6.44 -23.90
C LEU A 119 -1.49 5.26 -23.01
N GLY A 120 -1.10 5.53 -21.74
CA GLY A 120 -0.77 4.49 -20.75
C GLY A 120 -2.00 3.70 -20.28
N VAL A 121 -3.17 4.35 -20.15
CA VAL A 121 -4.46 3.70 -19.83
C VAL A 121 -4.85 2.70 -20.92
N PHE A 122 -4.59 2.99 -22.21
CA PHE A 122 -4.88 2.05 -23.28
C PHE A 122 -3.97 0.81 -23.24
N VAL A 123 -2.70 0.98 -22.87
CA VAL A 123 -1.73 -0.14 -22.68
C VAL A 123 -2.05 -0.93 -21.42
N SER A 124 -2.40 -0.26 -20.32
CA SER A 124 -2.81 -0.94 -19.07
C SER A 124 -4.18 -1.61 -19.20
N PHE A 125 -5.12 -1.08 -19.98
CA PHE A 125 -6.39 -1.75 -20.27
C PHE A 125 -6.20 -3.09 -20.99
N LEU A 126 -5.23 -3.18 -21.91
CA LEU A 126 -4.85 -4.45 -22.53
C LEU A 126 -4.17 -5.41 -21.52
N GLY A 127 -3.41 -4.88 -20.55
CA GLY A 127 -2.82 -5.65 -19.44
C GLY A 127 -3.87 -6.13 -18.44
N HIS A 128 -4.86 -5.30 -18.10
CA HIS A 128 -5.95 -5.65 -17.17
C HIS A 128 -6.85 -6.79 -17.70
N ARG A 129 -7.01 -6.94 -19.00
CA ARG A 129 -7.73 -8.11 -19.57
C ARG A 129 -7.09 -9.44 -19.20
N ASN A 130 -5.78 -9.48 -18.94
CA ASN A 130 -5.07 -10.68 -18.50
C ASN A 130 -5.21 -10.96 -17.01
N ASN A 131 -5.67 -9.97 -16.19
CA ASN A 131 -5.86 -10.06 -14.76
C ASN A 131 -7.34 -10.22 -14.35
N ALA A 132 -8.20 -10.68 -15.28
CA ALA A 132 -9.60 -10.92 -14.99
C ALA A 132 -9.78 -11.88 -13.79
N ASN A 133 -10.75 -11.60 -12.92
CA ASN A 133 -11.09 -12.36 -11.71
C ASN A 133 -11.76 -13.71 -12.04
N THR A 134 -11.08 -14.54 -12.87
CA THR A 134 -11.40 -15.96 -13.03
C THR A 134 -10.88 -16.74 -11.83
N HIS A 135 -11.35 -17.98 -11.62
CA HIS A 135 -10.83 -18.85 -10.54
C HIS A 135 -9.30 -18.97 -10.55
N GLY A 136 -8.67 -19.01 -11.73
CA GLY A 136 -7.22 -19.04 -11.90
C GLY A 136 -6.57 -17.66 -11.74
N GLY A 137 -7.24 -16.59 -12.22
CA GLY A 137 -6.80 -15.20 -12.10
C GLY A 137 -6.77 -14.72 -10.65
N SER A 138 -7.85 -14.94 -9.90
CA SER A 138 -7.94 -14.57 -8.49
C SER A 138 -6.83 -15.21 -7.65
N ARG A 139 -6.54 -16.51 -7.87
CA ARG A 139 -5.45 -17.20 -7.18
C ARG A 139 -4.08 -16.60 -7.51
N ARG A 140 -3.82 -16.24 -8.78
CA ARG A 140 -2.54 -15.63 -9.18
C ARG A 140 -2.40 -14.22 -8.61
N ASN A 141 -3.46 -13.42 -8.67
CA ASN A 141 -3.45 -12.03 -8.17
C ASN A 141 -3.24 -12.00 -6.66
N ILE A 142 -3.97 -12.84 -5.90
CA ILE A 142 -3.81 -12.94 -4.46
C ILE A 142 -2.44 -13.53 -4.12
N LYS A 143 -1.96 -14.53 -4.84
CA LYS A 143 -0.62 -15.06 -4.63
C LYS A 143 0.43 -13.96 -4.81
N ALA A 144 0.39 -13.19 -5.89
CA ALA A 144 1.32 -12.08 -6.10
C ALA A 144 1.21 -10.98 -5.01
N HIS A 145 0.00 -10.69 -4.51
CA HIS A 145 -0.21 -9.67 -3.49
C HIS A 145 0.24 -10.12 -2.09
N TYR A 146 0.03 -11.39 -1.73
CA TYR A 146 0.35 -11.91 -0.39
C TYR A 146 1.64 -12.74 -0.32
N ASP A 147 2.28 -13.07 -1.45
CA ASP A 147 3.61 -13.70 -1.50
C ASP A 147 4.75 -12.76 -1.01
N LEU A 148 4.43 -11.49 -0.70
CA LEU A 148 5.32 -10.57 0.02
C LEU A 148 5.65 -11.08 1.44
N GLY A 149 4.91 -12.10 1.92
CA GLY A 149 5.17 -12.82 3.16
C GLY A 149 4.61 -12.13 4.41
N ASN A 150 4.30 -12.93 5.43
CA ASN A 150 3.80 -12.44 6.72
C ASN A 150 4.77 -11.47 7.38
N ASP A 151 6.07 -11.60 7.13
CA ASP A 151 7.12 -10.77 7.72
C ASP A 151 6.97 -9.30 7.30
N LEU A 152 6.71 -9.05 6.00
CA LEU A 152 6.45 -7.68 5.54
C LEU A 152 5.20 -7.08 6.19
N PHE A 153 4.08 -7.81 6.20
CA PHE A 153 2.84 -7.33 6.77
C PHE A 153 2.96 -7.06 8.27
N SER A 154 3.75 -7.86 8.99
CA SER A 154 3.99 -7.67 10.44
C SER A 154 4.78 -6.39 10.76
N LEU A 155 5.45 -5.76 9.78
CA LEU A 155 6.20 -4.51 10.00
C LEU A 155 5.29 -3.30 10.18
N PHE A 156 4.09 -3.31 9.59
CA PHE A 156 3.20 -2.15 9.58
C PHE A 156 1.78 -2.42 10.09
N LEU A 157 1.36 -3.68 10.17
CA LEU A 157 0.08 -4.03 10.79
C LEU A 157 0.22 -4.12 12.30
N ASP A 158 -0.90 -3.97 12.99
CA ASP A 158 -1.02 -4.24 14.42
C ASP A 158 -0.89 -5.73 14.74
N ARG A 159 -0.77 -6.08 16.02
CA ARG A 159 -0.62 -7.49 16.45
C ARG A 159 -1.79 -8.40 16.06
N THR A 160 -2.94 -7.83 15.76
CA THR A 160 -4.08 -8.62 15.26
C THR A 160 -3.94 -8.97 13.79
N MET A 161 -3.00 -8.37 13.07
CA MET A 161 -2.82 -8.51 11.62
C MET A 161 -4.09 -8.14 10.86
N THR A 162 -4.76 -7.06 11.29
CA THR A 162 -5.95 -6.56 10.61
C THR A 162 -5.53 -5.70 9.41
N TYR A 163 -5.56 -6.30 8.21
CA TYR A 163 -5.23 -5.61 6.96
C TYR A 163 -6.48 -4.98 6.36
N SER A 164 -6.99 -3.99 7.05
CA SER A 164 -8.10 -3.13 6.61
C SER A 164 -8.16 -1.89 7.50
N SER A 165 -8.95 -0.88 7.13
CA SER A 165 -9.04 0.38 7.86
C SER A 165 -9.47 0.14 9.32
N ALA A 166 -8.94 0.93 10.24
CA ALA A 166 -9.30 0.91 11.66
C ALA A 166 -10.34 1.99 11.98
N ILE A 167 -10.93 1.94 13.19
CA ILE A 167 -11.82 2.99 13.70
C ILE A 167 -11.16 3.57 14.95
N PHE A 168 -10.60 4.76 14.79
CA PHE A 168 -10.03 5.55 15.87
C PHE A 168 -11.16 6.31 16.57
N GLU A 169 -11.25 6.21 17.89
CA GLU A 169 -12.18 6.99 18.71
C GLU A 169 -11.56 8.34 19.10
N THR A 170 -10.23 8.35 19.24
CA THR A 170 -9.41 9.55 19.45
C THR A 170 -8.16 9.54 18.56
N ASP A 171 -7.53 10.69 18.37
CA ASP A 171 -6.29 10.82 17.58
C ASP A 171 -5.08 10.12 18.25
N GLU A 172 -5.17 9.85 19.54
CA GLU A 172 -4.14 9.19 20.34
C GLU A 172 -4.27 7.67 20.38
N ASP A 173 -5.34 7.11 19.81
CA ASP A 173 -5.56 5.66 19.83
C ASP A 173 -4.43 4.92 19.12
N ALA A 174 -3.93 3.86 19.75
CA ALA A 174 -3.03 2.93 19.07
C ALA A 174 -3.79 2.15 17.97
N LEU A 175 -3.10 1.81 16.89
CA LEU A 175 -3.66 1.06 15.76
C LEU A 175 -4.35 -0.24 16.21
N GLU A 176 -3.79 -0.97 17.19
CA GLU A 176 -4.38 -2.20 17.73
C GLU A 176 -5.74 -1.94 18.39
N SER A 177 -5.87 -0.85 19.17
CA SER A 177 -7.14 -0.45 19.78
C SER A 177 -8.16 -0.07 18.72
N ALA A 178 -7.76 0.75 17.77
CA ALA A 178 -8.63 1.19 16.68
C ALA A 178 -9.07 0.01 15.77
N SER A 179 -8.19 -0.96 15.51
CA SER A 179 -8.53 -2.20 14.81
C SER A 179 -9.54 -3.02 15.62
N SER A 180 -9.33 -3.17 16.94
CA SER A 180 -10.25 -3.88 17.83
C SER A 180 -11.62 -3.20 17.89
N ASN A 181 -11.68 -1.86 17.96
CA ASN A 181 -12.93 -1.08 17.91
C ASN A 181 -13.72 -1.37 16.64
N LYS A 182 -13.05 -1.47 15.48
CA LYS A 182 -13.70 -1.85 14.24
C LYS A 182 -14.29 -3.26 14.31
N LEU A 183 -13.50 -4.25 14.74
CA LEU A 183 -13.94 -5.64 14.83
C LEU A 183 -15.16 -5.77 15.77
N ASP A 184 -15.12 -5.10 16.91
CA ASP A 184 -16.21 -5.06 17.89
C ASP A 184 -17.46 -4.39 17.27
N ARG A 185 -17.30 -3.29 16.56
CA ARG A 185 -18.41 -2.60 15.87
C ARG A 185 -19.06 -3.48 14.82
N ILE A 186 -18.30 -4.29 14.08
CA ILE A 186 -18.83 -5.26 13.12
C ILE A 186 -19.67 -6.33 13.85
N CYS A 187 -19.14 -6.91 14.92
CA CYS A 187 -19.85 -7.92 15.70
C CYS A 187 -21.15 -7.38 16.29
N ARG A 188 -21.13 -6.16 16.82
CA ARG A 188 -22.35 -5.48 17.32
C ARG A 188 -23.37 -5.20 16.21
N LYS A 189 -22.95 -4.74 15.03
CA LYS A 189 -23.84 -4.52 13.88
C LYS A 189 -24.46 -5.82 13.38
N LEU A 190 -23.75 -6.92 13.45
CA LEU A 190 -24.26 -8.25 13.13
C LEU A 190 -25.20 -8.78 14.22
N ASN A 191 -25.32 -8.10 15.37
CA ASN A 191 -25.97 -8.60 16.57
C ASN A 191 -25.52 -10.04 16.88
N LEU A 192 -24.19 -10.22 16.94
CA LEU A 192 -23.56 -11.52 17.10
C LEU A 192 -23.59 -11.94 18.57
N GLY A 193 -23.97 -13.19 18.82
CA GLY A 193 -24.07 -13.74 20.15
C GLY A 193 -23.56 -15.17 20.26
N LYS A 194 -23.56 -15.68 21.50
CA LYS A 194 -23.11 -17.03 21.79
C LYS A 194 -23.97 -18.06 21.03
N GLY A 195 -23.31 -18.92 20.27
CA GLY A 195 -23.95 -19.98 19.49
C GLY A 195 -24.35 -19.57 18.08
N ASP A 196 -24.23 -18.30 17.71
CA ASP A 196 -24.38 -17.90 16.32
C ASP A 196 -23.27 -18.51 15.46
N HIS A 197 -23.62 -18.87 14.22
CA HIS A 197 -22.65 -19.34 13.23
C HIS A 197 -22.41 -18.22 12.21
N LEU A 198 -21.21 -17.63 12.29
CA LEU A 198 -20.72 -16.59 11.38
C LEU A 198 -19.95 -17.23 10.23
N LEU A 199 -20.24 -16.84 8.99
CA LEU A 199 -19.37 -17.01 7.84
C LEU A 199 -18.58 -15.73 7.62
N GLU A 200 -17.24 -15.81 7.63
CA GLU A 200 -16.33 -14.73 7.24
C GLU A 200 -15.73 -15.02 5.87
N ILE A 201 -15.99 -14.15 4.90
CA ILE A 201 -15.46 -14.24 3.54
C ILE A 201 -14.27 -13.28 3.42
N GLY A 202 -13.07 -13.82 3.09
CA GLY A 202 -11.85 -13.02 3.05
C GLY A 202 -11.28 -12.77 4.46
N CYS A 203 -11.05 -13.84 5.20
CA CYS A 203 -10.69 -13.73 6.63
C CYS A 203 -9.28 -13.18 6.90
N GLY A 204 -8.44 -12.99 5.88
CA GLY A 204 -7.07 -12.56 6.09
C GLY A 204 -6.35 -13.47 7.09
N TRP A 205 -5.67 -12.89 8.06
CA TRP A 205 -4.98 -13.59 9.15
C TRP A 205 -5.89 -13.95 10.33
N GLY A 206 -7.23 -13.90 10.13
CA GLY A 206 -8.23 -14.39 11.07
C GLY A 206 -8.61 -13.43 12.19
N SER A 207 -8.41 -12.12 12.03
CA SER A 207 -8.63 -11.13 13.08
C SER A 207 -10.10 -11.09 13.53
N LEU A 208 -11.06 -10.98 12.59
CA LEU A 208 -12.49 -10.93 12.91
C LEU A 208 -12.99 -12.26 13.45
N ALA A 209 -12.58 -13.40 12.84
CA ALA A 209 -12.96 -14.73 13.32
C ALA A 209 -12.53 -14.95 14.77
N ILE A 210 -11.29 -14.59 15.10
CA ILE A 210 -10.76 -14.72 16.47
C ILE A 210 -11.49 -13.78 17.43
N HIS A 211 -11.73 -12.53 17.02
CA HIS A 211 -12.48 -11.56 17.84
C HIS A 211 -13.92 -12.03 18.11
N ALA A 212 -14.63 -12.47 17.08
CA ALA A 212 -16.00 -12.98 17.20
C ALA A 212 -16.09 -14.22 18.11
N ALA A 213 -15.20 -15.20 17.93
CA ALA A 213 -15.17 -16.39 18.77
C ALA A 213 -14.84 -16.06 20.22
N ARG A 214 -13.83 -15.21 20.46
CA ARG A 214 -13.33 -14.90 21.80
C ARG A 214 -14.28 -14.03 22.60
N HIS A 215 -14.84 -12.98 22.01
CA HIS A 215 -15.59 -11.95 22.73
C HIS A 215 -17.10 -12.15 22.65
N TYR A 216 -17.59 -12.84 21.62
CA TYR A 216 -19.02 -13.06 21.40
C TYR A 216 -19.41 -14.53 21.51
N GLY A 217 -18.45 -15.47 21.63
CA GLY A 217 -18.73 -16.89 21.75
C GLY A 217 -19.34 -17.51 20.48
N ALA A 218 -19.13 -16.87 19.34
CA ALA A 218 -19.64 -17.36 18.06
C ALA A 218 -18.87 -18.56 17.55
N GLN A 219 -19.54 -19.43 16.79
CA GLN A 219 -18.91 -20.40 15.91
C GLN A 219 -18.58 -19.71 14.60
N VAL A 220 -17.38 -19.88 14.07
CA VAL A 220 -16.96 -19.16 12.86
C VAL A 220 -16.44 -20.14 11.81
N THR A 221 -16.99 -20.06 10.60
CA THR A 221 -16.36 -20.59 9.39
C THR A 221 -15.72 -19.42 8.65
N ALA A 222 -14.42 -19.45 8.45
CA ALA A 222 -13.66 -18.36 7.88
C ALA A 222 -12.88 -18.83 6.65
N VAL A 223 -13.03 -18.13 5.51
CA VAL A 223 -12.44 -18.59 4.25
C VAL A 223 -11.45 -17.57 3.69
N THR A 224 -10.36 -18.11 3.14
CA THR A 224 -9.38 -17.37 2.34
C THR A 224 -8.84 -18.29 1.25
N ILE A 225 -8.27 -17.72 0.20
CA ILE A 225 -7.53 -18.47 -0.84
C ILE A 225 -6.01 -18.35 -0.69
N SER A 226 -5.53 -17.69 0.37
CA SER A 226 -4.12 -17.57 0.74
C SER A 226 -3.71 -18.65 1.75
N ARG A 227 -2.75 -19.49 1.38
CA ARG A 227 -2.20 -20.54 2.27
C ARG A 227 -1.46 -19.94 3.45
N SER A 228 -0.64 -18.92 3.23
CA SER A 228 0.13 -18.26 4.29
C SER A 228 -0.76 -17.63 5.36
N GLN A 229 -1.88 -17.02 4.95
CA GLN A 229 -2.85 -16.44 5.87
C GLN A 229 -3.51 -17.53 6.73
N ILE A 230 -3.94 -18.63 6.11
CA ILE A 230 -4.67 -19.67 6.84
C ILE A 230 -3.78 -20.43 7.82
N GLU A 231 -2.53 -20.68 7.47
CA GLU A 231 -1.55 -21.30 8.37
C GLU A 231 -1.30 -20.42 9.60
N PHE A 232 -1.14 -19.11 9.39
CA PHE A 232 -0.99 -18.14 10.47
C PHE A 232 -2.25 -18.07 11.35
N ALA A 233 -3.44 -17.96 10.75
CA ALA A 233 -4.70 -17.88 11.46
C ALA A 233 -4.97 -19.11 12.33
N ASN A 234 -4.74 -20.31 11.79
CA ASN A 234 -4.87 -21.57 12.53
C ASN A 234 -3.91 -21.63 13.73
N SER A 235 -2.63 -21.30 13.51
CA SER A 235 -1.63 -21.25 14.58
C SER A 235 -2.03 -20.30 15.69
N ARG A 236 -2.55 -19.13 15.34
CA ARG A 236 -2.99 -18.12 16.30
C ARG A 236 -4.23 -18.57 17.07
N ALA A 237 -5.23 -19.14 16.39
CA ALA A 237 -6.43 -19.66 17.05
C ALA A 237 -6.09 -20.81 18.00
N ALA A 238 -5.15 -21.68 17.63
CA ALA A 238 -4.68 -22.77 18.49
C ALA A 238 -4.03 -22.23 19.77
N ARG A 239 -3.15 -21.24 19.67
CA ARG A 239 -2.51 -20.61 20.85
C ARG A 239 -3.52 -19.95 21.78
N LEU A 240 -4.67 -19.49 21.26
CA LEU A 240 -5.74 -18.87 22.02
C LEU A 240 -6.80 -19.88 22.53
N GLY A 241 -6.65 -21.16 22.23
CA GLY A 241 -7.61 -22.20 22.62
C GLY A 241 -8.94 -22.18 21.86
N LEU A 242 -8.96 -21.53 20.68
CA LEU A 242 -10.18 -21.29 19.90
C LEU A 242 -10.39 -22.28 18.74
N SER A 243 -9.54 -23.29 18.58
CA SER A 243 -9.59 -24.24 17.45
C SER A 243 -10.90 -25.02 17.35
N LYS A 244 -11.68 -25.14 18.44
CA LYS A 244 -12.99 -25.79 18.42
C LYS A 244 -14.14 -24.87 17.98
N GLN A 245 -13.89 -23.55 17.97
CA GLN A 245 -14.88 -22.53 17.64
C GLN A 245 -14.69 -21.95 16.23
N ILE A 246 -13.51 -22.09 15.65
CA ILE A 246 -13.18 -21.49 14.36
C ILE A 246 -12.69 -22.58 13.40
N ASP A 247 -13.36 -22.66 12.26
CA ASP A 247 -12.98 -23.50 11.12
C ASP A 247 -12.44 -22.62 10.00
N PHE A 248 -11.11 -22.55 9.89
CA PHE A 248 -10.43 -21.83 8.82
C PHE A 248 -10.27 -22.73 7.59
N GLN A 249 -10.82 -22.31 6.44
CA GLN A 249 -10.82 -23.08 5.20
C GLN A 249 -10.05 -22.39 4.07
N LEU A 250 -9.11 -23.09 3.45
CA LEU A 250 -8.49 -22.68 2.19
C LEU A 250 -9.47 -22.93 1.03
N ARG A 251 -10.38 -22.00 0.83
CA ARG A 251 -11.49 -22.17 -0.10
C ARG A 251 -11.88 -20.86 -0.77
N ASP A 252 -12.20 -20.94 -2.06
CA ASP A 252 -12.85 -19.86 -2.78
C ASP A 252 -14.29 -19.71 -2.29
N TYR A 253 -14.71 -18.49 -1.95
CA TYR A 253 -16.03 -18.20 -1.40
C TYR A 253 -17.17 -18.63 -2.36
N ARG A 254 -16.92 -18.63 -3.67
CA ARG A 254 -17.86 -19.07 -4.70
C ARG A 254 -18.23 -20.56 -4.59
N ASN A 255 -17.40 -21.33 -3.89
CA ASN A 255 -17.60 -22.76 -3.67
C ASN A 255 -18.17 -23.10 -2.29
N ILE A 256 -18.57 -22.10 -1.51
CA ILE A 256 -19.19 -22.29 -0.19
C ILE A 256 -20.63 -22.79 -0.40
N LYS A 257 -20.97 -23.80 0.36
CA LYS A 257 -22.33 -24.34 0.42
C LYS A 257 -22.82 -24.30 1.86
N GLY A 258 -24.13 -24.23 2.04
CA GLY A 258 -24.75 -24.23 3.36
C GLY A 258 -25.47 -22.92 3.67
N ARG A 259 -25.90 -22.80 4.91
CA ARG A 259 -26.58 -21.60 5.45
C ARG A 259 -25.90 -21.20 6.73
N TYR A 260 -25.77 -19.91 6.94
CA TYR A 260 -25.14 -19.29 8.10
C TYR A 260 -26.10 -18.25 8.68
N GLN A 261 -26.14 -18.10 10.00
CA GLN A 261 -26.97 -17.09 10.62
C GLN A 261 -26.48 -15.68 10.32
N LYS A 262 -25.16 -15.52 10.26
CA LYS A 262 -24.51 -14.24 10.01
C LYS A 262 -23.44 -14.41 8.94
N ILE A 263 -23.26 -13.38 8.11
CA ILE A 263 -22.21 -13.34 7.09
C ILE A 263 -21.50 -12.00 7.17
N ALA A 264 -20.18 -12.01 7.15
CA ALA A 264 -19.34 -10.83 7.06
C ALA A 264 -18.36 -10.98 5.89
N SER A 265 -18.17 -9.89 5.17
CA SER A 265 -17.09 -9.74 4.18
C SER A 265 -16.57 -8.32 4.29
N ILE A 266 -15.29 -8.15 4.62
CA ILE A 266 -14.71 -6.88 4.98
C ILE A 266 -13.64 -6.52 3.95
N GLU A 267 -13.81 -5.36 3.28
CA GLU A 267 -12.89 -4.85 2.26
C GLU A 267 -12.58 -5.89 1.17
N MET A 268 -13.65 -6.43 0.58
CA MET A 268 -13.61 -7.44 -0.49
C MET A 268 -14.45 -7.00 -1.71
N ILE A 269 -15.02 -5.78 -1.69
CA ILE A 269 -15.91 -5.31 -2.74
C ILE A 269 -15.17 -5.07 -4.07
N GLU A 270 -13.88 -4.86 -4.00
CA GLU A 270 -12.96 -4.70 -5.12
C GLU A 270 -12.49 -6.04 -5.72
N ALA A 271 -12.78 -7.16 -5.08
CA ALA A 271 -12.27 -8.50 -5.43
C ALA A 271 -13.11 -9.21 -6.53
#